data_2c6c45ae252832e315d2e93dbe68d251
#
_entry.id   2c6c45ae252832e315d2e93dbe68d251
#
_cell.length_a   1.000
_cell.length_b   1.000
_cell.length_c   1.000
_cell.angle_alpha   90.00
_cell.angle_beta   90.00
_cell.angle_gamma   90.00
#
_symmetry.space_group_name_H-M   'P 1'
#
loop_
_entity.id
_entity.type
_entity.pdbx_description
1 polymer ?
#
loop_
_entity_poly.entity_id
_entity_poly.type
_entity_poly.pdbx_seq_one_letter_code
_entity_poly.pdbx_strand_id
1 'polypeptide(L)'
;MDNFIQDFEVLIAAFPSELSAIDTIAFSAKPVPERWSKKEILGHLIDSAMTNYLRFIRAQSEENPQIFYTQDDFCENANYQQSETKQLLDLWLALNKQLLFLFKTLITKSLTMRKCNDLTLAFLMEDYVAHLNHHRQQILAKS
;
A
#
# COMPACT_ATOMS: atom_id res chain seq x y z
N MET A 1 -1.89 9.20 17.47
CA MET A 1 -2.38 9.19 16.10
C MET A 1 -1.49 9.99 15.13
N ASP A 2 -0.82 11.02 15.60
CA ASP A 2 -0.02 11.89 14.73
C ASP A 2 1.26 11.22 14.21
N ASN A 3 1.85 10.29 14.97
CA ASN A 3 3.13 9.67 14.59
C ASN A 3 3.05 8.85 13.31
N PHE A 4 1.97 8.10 13.09
CA PHE A 4 1.86 7.28 11.87
C PHE A 4 1.62 8.15 10.64
N ILE A 5 1.00 9.32 10.78
CA ILE A 5 0.84 10.28 9.67
C ILE A 5 2.22 10.79 9.23
N GLN A 6 3.07 11.15 10.18
CA GLN A 6 4.44 11.58 9.88
C GLN A 6 5.24 10.45 9.24
N ASP A 7 5.13 9.24 9.76
CA ASP A 7 5.78 8.06 9.20
C ASP A 7 5.33 7.85 7.75
N PHE A 8 4.04 8.00 7.48
CA PHE A 8 3.49 7.84 6.13
C PHE A 8 4.02 8.93 5.20
N GLU A 9 4.10 10.18 5.66
CA GLU A 9 4.66 11.28 4.88
C GLU A 9 6.13 10.99 4.50
N VAL A 10 6.91 10.49 5.45
CA VAL A 10 8.32 10.13 5.20
C VAL A 10 8.43 8.99 4.18
N LEU A 11 7.58 7.97 4.30
CA LEU A 11 7.55 6.86 3.34
C LEU A 11 7.23 7.33 1.92
N ILE A 12 6.23 8.18 1.77
CA ILE A 12 5.84 8.74 0.47
C ILE A 12 6.98 9.55 -0.13
N ALA A 13 7.70 10.31 0.69
CA ALA A 13 8.80 11.14 0.22
C ALA A 13 10.05 10.32 -0.18
N ALA A 14 10.35 9.25 0.55
CA ALA A 14 11.61 8.52 0.42
C ALA A 14 11.53 7.32 -0.52
N PHE A 15 10.41 6.60 -0.52
CA PHE A 15 10.30 5.30 -1.18
C PHE A 15 10.54 5.36 -2.70
N PRO A 16 10.01 6.35 -3.45
CA PRO A 16 10.26 6.39 -4.90
C PRO A 16 11.76 6.43 -5.26
N SER A 17 12.54 7.24 -4.57
CA SER A 17 13.99 7.33 -4.81
C SER A 17 14.70 6.03 -4.44
N GLU A 18 14.30 5.43 -3.33
CA GLU A 18 14.86 4.16 -2.87
C GLU A 18 14.62 3.04 -3.88
N LEU A 19 13.40 2.96 -4.44
CA LEU A 19 13.07 1.96 -5.45
C LEU A 19 13.80 2.23 -6.76
N SER A 20 13.90 3.48 -7.18
CA SER A 20 14.59 3.85 -8.41
C SER A 20 16.09 3.54 -8.36
N ALA A 21 16.66 3.45 -7.18
CA ALA A 21 18.09 3.12 -7.00
C ALA A 21 18.36 1.61 -7.16
N ILE A 22 17.34 0.77 -7.16
CA ILE A 22 17.52 -0.68 -7.32
C ILE A 22 17.72 -1.00 -8.81
N ASP A 23 18.74 -1.81 -9.10
CA ASP A 23 19.00 -2.26 -10.46
C ASP A 23 17.77 -2.96 -11.05
N THR A 24 17.49 -2.68 -12.31
CA THR A 24 16.30 -3.18 -13.01
C THR A 24 16.22 -4.72 -13.00
N ILE A 25 17.35 -5.38 -13.20
CA ILE A 25 17.41 -6.85 -13.19
C ILE A 25 17.08 -7.36 -11.79
N ALA A 26 17.71 -6.78 -10.76
CA ALA A 26 17.49 -7.16 -9.36
C ALA A 26 16.03 -6.93 -8.95
N PHE A 27 15.40 -5.85 -9.44
CA PHE A 27 14.04 -5.51 -9.09
C PHE A 27 13.03 -6.54 -9.62
N SER A 28 13.30 -7.12 -10.77
CA SER A 28 12.43 -8.12 -11.41
C SER A 28 12.83 -9.57 -11.09
N ALA A 29 13.97 -9.79 -10.44
CA ALA A 29 14.44 -11.15 -10.15
C ALA A 29 13.52 -11.84 -9.14
N LYS A 30 13.19 -13.11 -9.42
CA LYS A 30 12.45 -13.95 -8.49
C LYS A 30 13.44 -14.84 -7.74
N PRO A 31 13.48 -14.80 -6.39
CA PRO A 31 14.38 -15.66 -5.62
C PRO A 31 14.15 -17.14 -5.94
N VAL A 32 12.89 -17.54 -6.01
CA VAL A 32 12.42 -18.84 -6.51
C VAL A 32 11.10 -18.59 -7.26
N PRO A 33 10.69 -19.51 -8.16
CA PRO A 33 9.47 -19.26 -8.95
C PRO A 33 8.22 -18.99 -8.13
N GLU A 34 8.11 -19.54 -6.93
CA GLU A 34 6.93 -19.44 -6.06
C GLU A 34 6.90 -18.17 -5.23
N ARG A 35 8.00 -17.41 -5.19
CA ARG A 35 8.09 -16.19 -4.37
C ARG A 35 8.04 -14.95 -5.26
N TRP A 36 7.42 -13.91 -4.74
CA TRP A 36 7.31 -12.64 -5.45
C TRP A 36 8.69 -12.00 -5.67
N SER A 37 8.87 -11.39 -6.84
CA SER A 37 9.94 -10.43 -7.08
C SER A 37 9.66 -9.14 -6.29
N LYS A 38 10.67 -8.29 -6.18
CA LYS A 38 10.48 -6.94 -5.59
C LYS A 38 9.42 -6.15 -6.36
N LYS A 39 9.38 -6.30 -7.67
CA LYS A 39 8.35 -5.68 -8.53
C LYS A 39 6.94 -6.18 -8.18
N GLU A 40 6.79 -7.47 -7.97
CA GLU A 40 5.50 -8.04 -7.56
C GLU A 40 5.09 -7.59 -6.15
N ILE A 41 6.06 -7.42 -5.24
CA ILE A 41 5.78 -6.85 -3.91
C ILE A 41 5.28 -5.41 -4.06
N LEU A 42 5.88 -4.60 -4.92
CA LEU A 42 5.37 -3.26 -5.22
C LEU A 42 3.94 -3.32 -5.75
N GLY A 43 3.66 -4.28 -6.65
CA GLY A 43 2.30 -4.52 -7.16
C GLY A 43 1.33 -4.87 -6.03
N HIS A 44 1.74 -5.73 -5.11
CA HIS A 44 0.94 -6.04 -3.93
C HIS A 44 0.64 -4.80 -3.09
N LEU A 45 1.60 -3.90 -2.94
CA LEU A 45 1.38 -2.63 -2.25
C LEU A 45 0.38 -1.74 -2.99
N ILE A 46 0.37 -1.78 -4.32
CA ILE A 46 -0.63 -1.06 -5.13
C ILE A 46 -2.02 -1.65 -4.89
N ASP A 47 -2.15 -2.99 -4.89
CA ASP A 47 -3.44 -3.65 -4.61
C ASP A 47 -3.95 -3.31 -3.21
N SER A 48 -3.05 -3.30 -2.24
CA SER A 48 -3.37 -2.90 -0.86
C SER A 48 -3.85 -1.46 -0.80
N ALA A 49 -3.18 -0.55 -1.52
CA ALA A 49 -3.57 0.86 -1.55
C ALA A 49 -4.97 1.04 -2.16
N MET A 50 -5.25 0.38 -3.28
CA MET A 50 -6.57 0.45 -3.94
C MET A 50 -7.67 -0.11 -3.06
N THR A 51 -7.44 -1.26 -2.44
CA THR A 51 -8.43 -1.91 -1.57
C THR A 51 -8.69 -1.08 -0.32
N ASN A 52 -7.64 -0.56 0.30
CA ASN A 52 -7.79 0.28 1.48
C ASN A 52 -8.46 1.62 1.15
N TYR A 53 -8.14 2.21 0.01
CA TYR A 53 -8.83 3.41 -0.46
C TYR A 53 -10.34 3.16 -0.50
N LEU A 54 -10.76 2.05 -1.09
CA LEU A 54 -12.17 1.67 -1.16
C LEU A 54 -12.79 1.49 0.23
N ARG A 55 -12.07 0.85 1.15
CA ARG A 55 -12.52 0.66 2.53
C ARG A 55 -12.76 2.00 3.22
N PHE A 56 -11.81 2.92 3.13
CA PHE A 56 -11.91 4.23 3.79
C PHE A 56 -12.99 5.12 3.18
N ILE A 57 -13.27 4.99 1.89
CA ILE A 57 -14.38 5.70 1.25
C ILE A 57 -15.71 5.12 1.70
N ARG A 58 -15.90 3.82 1.58
CA ARG A 58 -17.19 3.17 1.83
C ARG A 58 -17.58 3.20 3.30
N ALA A 59 -16.63 3.07 4.20
CA ALA A 59 -16.92 3.08 5.64
C ALA A 59 -17.46 4.41 6.15
N GLN A 60 -17.32 5.48 5.38
CA GLN A 60 -17.89 6.78 5.76
C GLN A 60 -19.41 6.81 5.67
N SER A 61 -19.99 6.01 4.78
CA SER A 61 -21.45 6.02 4.53
C SER A 61 -22.12 4.66 4.72
N GLU A 62 -21.34 3.58 4.85
CA GLU A 62 -21.86 2.23 5.09
C GLU A 62 -21.47 1.76 6.50
N GLU A 63 -22.35 0.97 7.10
CA GLU A 63 -22.11 0.40 8.44
C GLU A 63 -21.19 -0.81 8.30
N ASN A 64 -19.95 -0.68 8.79
CA ASN A 64 -18.99 -1.77 8.90
C ASN A 64 -18.91 -2.65 7.63
N PRO A 65 -18.62 -2.06 6.44
CA PRO A 65 -18.55 -2.86 5.22
C PRO A 65 -17.47 -3.92 5.31
N GLN A 66 -17.72 -5.07 4.68
CA GLN A 66 -16.77 -6.19 4.66
C GLN A 66 -16.14 -6.24 3.28
N ILE A 67 -14.86 -5.90 3.18
CA ILE A 67 -14.14 -5.76 1.91
C ILE A 67 -12.83 -6.52 2.00
N PHE A 68 -12.75 -7.65 1.30
CA PHE A 68 -11.58 -8.53 1.29
C PHE A 68 -11.15 -8.79 -0.15
N TYR A 69 -9.90 -9.21 -0.33
CA TYR A 69 -9.39 -9.63 -1.63
C TYR A 69 -8.34 -10.73 -1.45
N THR A 70 -8.16 -11.55 -2.47
CA THR A 70 -7.16 -12.61 -2.49
C THR A 70 -5.89 -12.06 -3.12
N GLN A 71 -4.88 -11.80 -2.29
CA GLN A 71 -3.67 -11.08 -2.71
C GLN A 71 -2.89 -11.78 -3.82
N ASP A 72 -2.81 -13.11 -3.77
CA ASP A 72 -2.06 -13.87 -4.78
C ASP A 72 -2.75 -13.83 -6.15
N ASP A 73 -4.08 -13.96 -6.16
CA ASP A 73 -4.86 -13.87 -7.40
C ASP A 73 -4.74 -12.47 -8.01
N PHE A 74 -4.79 -11.43 -7.18
CA PHE A 74 -4.67 -10.06 -7.65
C PHE A 74 -3.30 -9.82 -8.29
N CYS A 75 -2.24 -10.24 -7.64
CA CYS A 75 -0.87 -10.07 -8.14
C CYS A 75 -0.67 -10.80 -9.47
N GLU A 76 -1.15 -12.03 -9.55
CA GLU A 76 -1.05 -12.84 -10.77
C GLU A 76 -1.89 -12.25 -11.89
N ASN A 77 -3.16 -11.92 -11.61
CA ASN A 77 -4.08 -11.41 -12.63
C ASN A 77 -3.69 -10.02 -13.14
N ALA A 78 -3.10 -9.19 -12.29
CA ALA A 78 -2.58 -7.89 -12.70
C ALA A 78 -1.34 -8.00 -13.59
N ASN A 79 -0.65 -9.14 -13.53
CA ASN A 79 0.56 -9.39 -14.32
C ASN A 79 1.66 -8.35 -14.07
N TYR A 80 1.88 -8.03 -12.81
CA TYR A 80 2.84 -6.99 -12.42
C TYR A 80 4.27 -7.28 -12.89
N GLN A 81 4.64 -8.56 -12.97
CA GLN A 81 5.97 -8.94 -13.41
C GLN A 81 6.29 -8.42 -14.82
N GLN A 82 5.28 -8.23 -15.66
CA GLN A 82 5.44 -7.74 -17.03
C GLN A 82 5.16 -6.24 -17.16
N SER A 83 4.80 -5.56 -16.10
CA SER A 83 4.51 -4.12 -16.12
C SER A 83 5.80 -3.31 -16.06
N GLU A 84 5.75 -2.10 -16.59
CA GLU A 84 6.88 -1.17 -16.49
C GLU A 84 7.04 -0.69 -15.03
N THR A 85 8.26 -0.78 -14.51
CA THR A 85 8.57 -0.38 -13.14
C THR A 85 8.20 1.07 -12.87
N LYS A 86 8.53 1.98 -13.80
CA LYS A 86 8.23 3.40 -13.62
C LYS A 86 6.73 3.66 -13.51
N GLN A 87 5.93 2.98 -14.32
CA GLN A 87 4.48 3.13 -14.27
C GLN A 87 3.91 2.66 -12.94
N LEU A 88 4.41 1.53 -12.44
CA LEU A 88 3.99 1.02 -11.13
C LEU A 88 4.36 1.98 -10.01
N LEU A 89 5.56 2.54 -10.08
CA LEU A 89 6.03 3.49 -9.08
C LEU A 89 5.20 4.78 -9.09
N ASP A 90 4.88 5.28 -10.28
CA ASP A 90 4.04 6.48 -10.43
C ASP A 90 2.62 6.22 -9.87
N LEU A 91 2.06 5.05 -10.13
CA LEU A 91 0.75 4.65 -9.61
C LEU A 91 0.78 4.53 -8.08
N TRP A 92 1.81 3.86 -7.54
CA TRP A 92 1.98 3.75 -6.09
C TRP A 92 2.03 5.12 -5.43
N LEU A 93 2.80 6.02 -6.00
CA LEU A 93 2.98 7.38 -5.45
C LEU A 93 1.66 8.16 -5.45
N ALA A 94 0.94 8.14 -6.58
CA ALA A 94 -0.33 8.86 -6.70
C ALA A 94 -1.38 8.30 -5.72
N LEU A 95 -1.49 6.97 -5.62
CA LEU A 95 -2.43 6.32 -4.69
C LEU A 95 -2.12 6.67 -3.24
N ASN A 96 -0.86 6.62 -2.85
CA ASN A 96 -0.49 6.87 -1.46
C ASN A 96 -0.58 8.34 -1.07
N LYS A 97 -0.30 9.27 -1.99
CA LYS A 97 -0.58 10.68 -1.76
C LYS A 97 -2.07 10.92 -1.51
N GLN A 98 -2.91 10.26 -2.29
CA GLN A 98 -4.36 10.39 -2.13
C GLN A 98 -4.84 9.75 -0.82
N LEU A 99 -4.27 8.61 -0.44
CA LEU A 99 -4.57 7.98 0.85
C LEU A 99 -4.15 8.87 2.02
N LEU A 100 -2.99 9.49 1.95
CA LEU A 100 -2.55 10.42 2.98
C LEU A 100 -3.55 11.57 3.15
N PHE A 101 -4.00 12.16 2.05
CA PHE A 101 -5.02 13.21 2.07
C PHE A 101 -6.31 12.69 2.72
N LEU A 102 -6.74 11.49 2.35
CA LEU A 102 -7.96 10.89 2.88
C LEU A 102 -7.83 10.61 4.38
N PHE A 103 -6.68 10.11 4.84
CA PHE A 103 -6.44 9.88 6.27
C PHE A 103 -6.60 11.18 7.06
N LYS A 104 -5.99 12.26 6.59
CA LYS A 104 -6.12 13.58 7.24
C LYS A 104 -7.56 14.06 7.26
N THR A 105 -8.29 13.83 6.18
CA THR A 105 -9.72 14.18 6.07
C THR A 105 -10.55 13.41 7.10
N LEU A 106 -10.32 12.09 7.23
CA LEU A 106 -11.05 11.27 8.21
C LEU A 106 -10.79 11.72 9.64
N ILE A 107 -9.56 12.09 9.95
CA ILE A 107 -9.21 12.62 11.27
C ILE A 107 -9.92 13.95 11.52
N THR A 108 -9.87 14.87 10.56
CA THR A 108 -10.51 16.19 10.67
C THR A 108 -12.02 16.08 10.85
N LYS A 109 -12.66 15.15 10.15
CA LYS A 109 -14.10 14.91 10.21
C LYS A 109 -14.53 14.07 11.41
N SER A 110 -13.58 13.61 12.25
CA SER A 110 -13.85 12.75 13.41
C SER A 110 -14.55 11.43 13.03
N LEU A 111 -14.12 10.83 11.91
CA LEU A 111 -14.70 9.57 11.40
C LEU A 111 -13.83 8.35 11.71
N THR A 112 -12.78 8.50 12.51
CA THR A 112 -11.80 7.43 12.75
C THR A 112 -12.34 6.24 13.54
N MET A 113 -13.47 6.40 14.22
CA MET A 113 -14.09 5.30 14.98
C MET A 113 -15.12 4.51 14.16
N ARG A 114 -15.40 4.91 12.93
CA ARG A 114 -16.20 4.09 12.03
C ARG A 114 -15.43 2.81 11.71
N LYS A 115 -16.16 1.78 11.29
CA LYS A 115 -15.58 0.43 11.13
C LYS A 115 -15.64 -0.07 9.70
N CYS A 116 -14.66 -0.88 9.37
CA CYS A 116 -14.60 -1.72 8.17
C CYS A 116 -13.95 -3.03 8.58
N ASN A 117 -14.49 -4.16 8.13
CA ASN A 117 -13.97 -5.48 8.48
C ASN A 117 -13.88 -5.69 10.01
N ASP A 118 -14.85 -5.14 10.75
CA ASP A 118 -14.95 -5.21 12.22
C ASP A 118 -13.85 -4.44 12.98
N LEU A 119 -13.06 -3.63 12.27
CA LEU A 119 -11.97 -2.86 12.84
C LEU A 119 -12.22 -1.36 12.65
N THR A 120 -11.75 -0.55 13.59
CA THR A 120 -11.90 0.90 13.45
C THR A 120 -11.01 1.42 12.31
N LEU A 121 -11.42 2.53 11.70
CA LEU A 121 -10.59 3.18 10.68
C LEU A 121 -9.27 3.68 11.29
N ALA A 122 -9.28 4.09 12.56
CA ALA A 122 -8.05 4.46 13.27
C ALA A 122 -7.05 3.30 13.24
N PHE A 123 -7.49 2.10 13.61
CA PHE A 123 -6.65 0.91 13.57
C PHE A 123 -6.17 0.61 12.15
N LEU A 124 -7.09 0.64 11.19
CA LEU A 124 -6.77 0.30 9.79
C LEU A 124 -5.76 1.28 9.18
N MET A 125 -5.82 2.55 9.54
CA MET A 125 -4.85 3.55 9.08
C MET A 125 -3.44 3.24 9.61
N GLU A 126 -3.31 2.99 10.90
CA GLU A 126 -2.02 2.64 11.51
C GLU A 126 -1.48 1.33 10.95
N ASP A 127 -2.35 0.33 10.81
CA ASP A 127 -1.99 -0.98 10.27
C ASP A 127 -1.53 -0.86 8.81
N TYR A 128 -2.19 -0.01 8.02
CA TYR A 128 -1.80 0.23 6.64
C TYR A 128 -0.36 0.75 6.54
N VAL A 129 -0.02 1.74 7.35
CA VAL A 129 1.33 2.34 7.35
C VAL A 129 2.37 1.33 7.83
N ALA A 130 2.06 0.56 8.88
CA ALA A 130 2.96 -0.49 9.40
C ALA A 130 3.21 -1.57 8.34
N HIS A 131 2.17 -2.02 7.65
CA HIS A 131 2.26 -3.01 6.57
C HIS A 131 3.10 -2.48 5.41
N LEU A 132 2.90 -1.23 5.03
CA LEU A 132 3.67 -0.57 3.99
C LEU A 132 5.16 -0.53 4.34
N ASN A 133 5.48 -0.14 5.57
CA ASN A 133 6.87 -0.10 6.03
C ASN A 133 7.51 -1.50 6.08
N HIS A 134 6.74 -2.51 6.49
CA HIS A 134 7.21 -3.89 6.49
C HIS A 134 7.65 -4.33 5.09
N HIS A 135 6.82 -4.10 4.09
CA HIS A 135 7.15 -4.47 2.71
C HIS A 135 8.24 -3.59 2.11
N ARG A 136 8.30 -2.31 2.50
CA ARG A 136 9.42 -1.44 2.11
C ARG A 136 10.75 -2.04 2.56
N GLN A 137 10.83 -2.46 3.82
CA GLN A 137 12.06 -3.09 4.34
C GLN A 137 12.39 -4.38 3.60
N GLN A 138 11.37 -5.17 3.26
CA GLN A 138 11.54 -6.39 2.48
C GLN A 138 12.11 -6.10 1.10
N ILE A 139 11.61 -5.10 0.41
CA ILE A 139 12.09 -4.72 -0.92
C ILE A 139 13.53 -4.20 -0.86
N LEU A 140 13.86 -3.40 0.16
CA LEU A 140 15.16 -2.78 0.30
C LEU A 140 16.22 -3.73 0.87
N ALA A 141 15.83 -4.87 1.40
CA ALA A 141 16.77 -5.87 1.91
C ALA A 141 17.61 -6.44 0.77
N LYS A 142 18.88 -6.67 1.05
CA LYS A 142 19.77 -7.36 0.10
C LYS A 142 19.36 -8.83 0.04
N SER A 143 19.19 -9.33 -1.17
CA SER A 143 18.90 -10.74 -1.41
C SER A 143 20.15 -11.61 -1.28
#